data_6248b0060870cd9b4be0c330b2ab21a8
#
_entry.id   6248b0060870cd9b4be0c330b2ab21a8
#
_cell.length_a   1.000
_cell.length_b   1.000
_cell.length_c   1.000
_cell.angle_alpha   90.00
_cell.angle_beta   90.00
_cell.angle_gamma   90.00
#
_symmetry.space_group_name_H-M   'P 1'
#
loop_
_entity.id
_entity.type
_entity.pdbx_description
1 polymer ?
#
loop_
_entity_poly.entity_id
_entity_poly.type
_entity_poly.pdbx_seq_one_letter_code
_entity_poly.pdbx_strand_id
1 'polypeptide(L)'
;MYLDRYDLKGRVAVVTGAGQGIGFCCAQALGEAGAKVIVAEMVADRIPAAVDRLKGLGIDAAGEVLDVTRSAQVDEVAARIAGEHGPADILVNNAGVARSGIGAEDTDDAHWRFHLDVNLDGVFWCCRAFGRQMLAAGRGSIVNIGSMSGEIVNKPQAQSYYNASKAAVHHLTRSLACEWGTRGVRVNAVAPTYIETPLTKFDIEERPETYRTWLEMTPMGRVGRPEEIASVVLFLASDAASLLTGSIVLADAGYTCW
;
A
#
# COMPACT_ATOMS: atom_id res chain seq x y z
N MET A 1 15.22 -23.41 4.03
CA MET A 1 15.39 -22.87 5.41
C MET A 1 14.44 -21.69 5.63
N TYR A 2 14.43 -21.02 6.81
CA TYR A 2 13.45 -19.93 7.03
C TYR A 2 13.68 -18.73 6.15
N LEU A 3 14.92 -18.34 5.88
CA LEU A 3 15.25 -17.20 5.03
C LEU A 3 14.89 -17.43 3.56
N ASP A 4 14.92 -18.66 3.08
CA ASP A 4 14.54 -19.01 1.70
C ASP A 4 13.05 -18.70 1.41
N ARG A 5 12.24 -18.60 2.48
CA ARG A 5 10.82 -18.22 2.34
C ARG A 5 10.61 -16.78 1.94
N TYR A 6 11.64 -15.94 2.03
CA TYR A 6 11.63 -14.56 1.58
C TYR A 6 12.14 -14.40 0.15
N ASP A 7 12.64 -15.47 -0.50
CA ASP A 7 13.12 -15.43 -1.89
C ASP A 7 11.93 -15.20 -2.85
N LEU A 8 12.02 -14.10 -3.60
CA LEU A 8 11.01 -13.69 -4.56
C LEU A 8 11.51 -13.78 -6.01
N LYS A 9 12.63 -14.50 -6.27
CA LYS A 9 13.15 -14.69 -7.60
C LYS A 9 12.12 -15.28 -8.54
N GLY A 10 12.03 -14.68 -9.75
CA GLY A 10 11.09 -15.09 -10.78
C GLY A 10 9.63 -14.63 -10.53
N ARG A 11 9.38 -13.82 -9.49
CA ARG A 11 8.08 -13.20 -9.24
C ARG A 11 8.03 -11.79 -9.80
N VAL A 12 6.87 -11.39 -10.29
CA VAL A 12 6.55 -10.02 -10.72
C VAL A 12 5.77 -9.33 -9.62
N ALA A 13 6.30 -8.22 -9.12
CA ALA A 13 5.69 -7.41 -8.07
C ALA A 13 5.27 -6.04 -8.62
N VAL A 14 4.00 -5.71 -8.52
CA VAL A 14 3.45 -4.40 -8.89
C VAL A 14 3.19 -3.59 -7.63
N VAL A 15 3.72 -2.37 -7.57
CA VAL A 15 3.53 -1.45 -6.43
C VAL A 15 2.92 -0.15 -6.94
N THR A 16 1.72 0.18 -6.48
CA THR A 16 1.04 1.44 -6.85
C THR A 16 1.51 2.61 -5.98
N GLY A 17 1.65 3.81 -6.57
CA GLY A 17 2.20 4.97 -5.86
C GLY A 17 3.66 4.77 -5.44
N ALA A 18 4.45 4.05 -6.25
CA ALA A 18 5.82 3.65 -5.92
C ALA A 18 6.88 4.68 -6.30
N GLY A 19 6.51 5.86 -6.76
CA GLY A 19 7.44 6.94 -7.11
C GLY A 19 8.18 7.52 -5.91
N GLN A 20 7.67 7.36 -4.69
CA GLN A 20 8.24 7.91 -3.46
C GLN A 20 7.70 7.22 -2.19
N GLY A 21 8.26 7.59 -1.02
CA GLY A 21 7.73 7.23 0.30
C GLY A 21 7.63 5.73 0.54
N ILE A 22 6.54 5.29 1.18
CA ILE A 22 6.30 3.88 1.53
C ILE A 22 6.33 3.00 0.27
N GLY A 23 5.68 3.43 -0.82
CA GLY A 23 5.62 2.65 -2.07
C GLY A 23 6.99 2.39 -2.67
N PHE A 24 7.88 3.40 -2.68
CA PHE A 24 9.25 3.23 -3.15
C PHE A 24 10.03 2.24 -2.28
N CYS A 25 9.93 2.34 -0.95
CA CYS A 25 10.60 1.40 -0.04
C CYS A 25 10.03 -0.02 -0.16
N CYS A 26 8.72 -0.18 -0.39
CA CYS A 26 8.13 -1.49 -0.71
C CYS A 26 8.69 -2.07 -2.00
N ALA A 27 8.79 -1.25 -3.06
CA ALA A 27 9.39 -1.64 -4.34
C ALA A 27 10.85 -2.09 -4.15
N GLN A 28 11.63 -1.34 -3.37
CA GLN A 28 13.01 -1.70 -3.05
C GLN A 28 13.08 -3.03 -2.29
N ALA A 29 12.33 -3.19 -1.19
CA ALA A 29 12.38 -4.41 -0.37
C ALA A 29 11.99 -5.67 -1.16
N LEU A 30 10.97 -5.59 -2.02
CA LEU A 30 10.57 -6.70 -2.88
C LEU A 30 11.63 -7.01 -3.94
N GLY A 31 12.27 -5.97 -4.51
CA GLY A 31 13.35 -6.12 -5.47
C GLY A 31 14.63 -6.70 -4.86
N GLU A 32 15.03 -6.27 -3.66
CA GLU A 32 16.16 -6.86 -2.91
C GLU A 32 15.94 -8.34 -2.59
N ALA A 33 14.67 -8.76 -2.42
CA ALA A 33 14.31 -10.17 -2.28
C ALA A 33 14.27 -10.94 -3.61
N GLY A 34 14.57 -10.29 -4.74
CA GLY A 34 14.73 -10.92 -6.06
C GLY A 34 13.52 -10.79 -6.98
N ALA A 35 12.47 -10.07 -6.62
CA ALA A 35 11.34 -9.83 -7.52
C ALA A 35 11.72 -8.83 -8.63
N LYS A 36 11.15 -9.04 -9.82
CA LYS A 36 11.03 -7.97 -10.81
C LYS A 36 9.96 -6.99 -10.34
N VAL A 37 10.30 -5.71 -10.25
CA VAL A 37 9.42 -4.69 -9.68
C VAL A 37 8.87 -3.76 -10.75
N ILE A 38 7.55 -3.56 -10.73
CA ILE A 38 6.87 -2.58 -11.57
C ILE A 38 6.45 -1.40 -10.69
N VAL A 39 7.09 -0.25 -10.92
CA VAL A 39 6.76 1.04 -10.31
C VAL A 39 5.54 1.60 -11.02
N ALA A 40 4.35 1.45 -10.45
CA ALA A 40 3.12 2.01 -10.99
C ALA A 40 2.81 3.36 -10.30
N GLU A 41 2.85 4.47 -11.03
CA GLU A 41 2.77 5.82 -10.48
C GLU A 41 1.94 6.73 -11.40
N MET A 42 1.09 7.57 -10.82
CA MET A 42 0.27 8.52 -11.58
C MET A 42 1.09 9.69 -12.13
N VAL A 43 2.08 10.16 -11.37
CA VAL A 43 2.96 11.28 -11.78
C VAL A 43 4.10 10.73 -12.61
N ALA A 44 3.97 10.85 -13.95
CA ALA A 44 4.91 10.25 -14.91
C ALA A 44 6.37 10.65 -14.66
N ASP A 45 6.63 11.90 -14.28
CA ASP A 45 7.99 12.41 -14.04
C ASP A 45 8.71 11.76 -12.83
N ARG A 46 7.98 11.10 -11.93
CA ARG A 46 8.57 10.39 -10.79
C ARG A 46 9.08 8.99 -11.17
N ILE A 47 8.55 8.41 -12.22
CA ILE A 47 8.83 7.03 -12.61
C ILE A 47 10.31 6.83 -12.98
N PRO A 48 10.92 7.63 -13.88
CA PRO A 48 12.31 7.44 -14.27
C PRO A 48 13.25 7.47 -13.07
N ALA A 49 13.10 8.47 -12.20
CA ALA A 49 13.95 8.64 -11.02
C ALA A 49 13.84 7.44 -10.04
N ALA A 50 12.62 6.93 -9.83
CA ALA A 50 12.39 5.76 -8.98
C ALA A 50 13.00 4.49 -9.59
N VAL A 51 12.77 4.26 -10.89
CA VAL A 51 13.30 3.09 -11.61
C VAL A 51 14.83 3.13 -11.66
N ASP A 52 15.46 4.28 -11.93
CA ASP A 52 16.91 4.42 -11.98
C ASP A 52 17.55 4.17 -10.60
N ARG A 53 16.92 4.64 -9.53
CA ARG A 53 17.38 4.34 -8.15
C ARG A 53 17.31 2.85 -7.85
N LEU A 54 16.23 2.16 -8.21
CA LEU A 54 16.10 0.71 -8.02
C LEU A 54 17.14 -0.05 -8.85
N LYS A 55 17.34 0.31 -10.12
CA LYS A 55 18.36 -0.28 -10.99
C LYS A 55 19.78 -0.04 -10.46
N GLY A 56 20.04 1.14 -9.88
CA GLY A 56 21.30 1.47 -9.22
C GLY A 56 21.61 0.57 -8.01
N LEU A 57 20.59 -0.05 -7.41
CA LEU A 57 20.72 -1.08 -6.36
C LEU A 57 20.79 -2.52 -6.93
N GLY A 58 20.83 -2.68 -8.26
CA GLY A 58 20.86 -3.99 -8.91
C GLY A 58 19.49 -4.67 -9.03
N ILE A 59 18.39 -3.93 -8.79
CA ILE A 59 17.02 -4.44 -8.86
C ILE A 59 16.50 -4.38 -10.30
N ASP A 60 15.90 -5.47 -10.79
CA ASP A 60 15.16 -5.46 -12.06
C ASP A 60 13.86 -4.70 -11.89
N ALA A 61 13.81 -3.48 -12.45
CA ALA A 61 12.69 -2.56 -12.30
C ALA A 61 12.24 -1.98 -13.64
N ALA A 62 10.92 -1.84 -13.80
CA ALA A 62 10.27 -1.13 -14.89
C ALA A 62 9.23 -0.15 -14.34
N GLY A 63 8.71 0.74 -15.17
CA GLY A 63 7.75 1.77 -14.75
C GLY A 63 6.51 1.81 -15.62
N GLU A 64 5.36 2.09 -14.99
CA GLU A 64 4.06 2.25 -15.65
C GLU A 64 3.32 3.48 -15.13
N VAL A 65 2.77 4.28 -16.05
CA VAL A 65 1.88 5.38 -15.65
C VAL A 65 0.51 4.80 -15.32
N LEU A 66 0.09 4.97 -14.06
CA LEU A 66 -1.17 4.43 -13.57
C LEU A 66 -1.90 5.39 -12.64
N ASP A 67 -3.06 5.86 -13.09
CA ASP A 67 -4.05 6.49 -12.22
C ASP A 67 -5.05 5.42 -11.74
N VAL A 68 -4.97 5.06 -10.47
CA VAL A 68 -5.79 4.00 -9.87
C VAL A 68 -7.28 4.34 -9.84
N THR A 69 -7.65 5.62 -9.98
CA THR A 69 -9.06 6.05 -10.02
C THR A 69 -9.74 5.72 -11.36
N ARG A 70 -8.95 5.37 -12.37
CA ARG A 70 -9.43 5.09 -13.73
C ARG A 70 -9.48 3.58 -13.98
N SER A 71 -10.61 2.97 -13.63
CA SER A 71 -10.84 1.51 -13.73
C SER A 71 -10.40 0.89 -15.07
N ALA A 72 -10.75 1.52 -16.20
CA ALA A 72 -10.35 1.03 -17.53
C ALA A 72 -8.82 1.06 -17.72
N GLN A 73 -8.15 2.14 -17.27
CA GLN A 73 -6.69 2.24 -17.33
C GLN A 73 -6.02 1.18 -16.46
N VAL A 74 -6.59 0.86 -15.30
CA VAL A 74 -6.07 -0.22 -14.43
C VAL A 74 -6.13 -1.57 -15.16
N ASP A 75 -7.24 -1.89 -15.83
CA ASP A 75 -7.38 -3.12 -16.62
C ASP A 75 -6.37 -3.15 -17.80
N GLU A 76 -6.20 -2.04 -18.53
CA GLU A 76 -5.22 -1.90 -19.65
C GLU A 76 -3.78 -2.08 -19.18
N VAL A 77 -3.40 -1.39 -18.09
CA VAL A 77 -2.03 -1.46 -17.52
C VAL A 77 -1.76 -2.86 -16.99
N ALA A 78 -2.69 -3.49 -16.31
CA ALA A 78 -2.53 -4.86 -15.82
C ALA A 78 -2.31 -5.85 -17.00
N ALA A 79 -3.05 -5.70 -18.10
CA ALA A 79 -2.87 -6.54 -19.29
C ALA A 79 -1.50 -6.30 -19.96
N ARG A 80 -1.04 -5.05 -20.05
CA ARG A 80 0.28 -4.70 -20.60
C ARG A 80 1.41 -5.29 -19.76
N ILE A 81 1.36 -5.12 -18.44
CA ILE A 81 2.35 -5.72 -17.53
C ILE A 81 2.42 -7.24 -17.71
N ALA A 82 1.27 -7.91 -17.80
CA ALA A 82 1.23 -9.35 -18.01
C ALA A 82 1.85 -9.77 -19.36
N GLY A 83 1.66 -8.99 -20.40
CA GLY A 83 2.22 -9.26 -21.74
C GLY A 83 3.73 -9.03 -21.81
N GLU A 84 4.26 -8.02 -21.14
CA GLU A 84 5.66 -7.62 -21.24
C GLU A 84 6.55 -8.26 -20.17
N HIS A 85 5.98 -8.51 -18.97
CA HIS A 85 6.76 -8.94 -17.79
C HIS A 85 6.29 -10.25 -17.19
N GLY A 86 5.17 -10.78 -17.66
CA GLY A 86 4.48 -11.91 -17.06
C GLY A 86 3.39 -11.48 -16.06
N PRO A 87 2.51 -12.43 -15.68
CA PRO A 87 1.42 -12.13 -14.73
C PRO A 87 1.98 -11.70 -13.38
N ALA A 88 1.30 -10.76 -12.74
CA ALA A 88 1.69 -10.30 -11.42
C ALA A 88 1.49 -11.41 -10.37
N ASP A 89 2.54 -11.72 -9.63
CA ASP A 89 2.50 -12.61 -8.45
C ASP A 89 2.23 -11.84 -7.16
N ILE A 90 2.63 -10.57 -7.11
CA ILE A 90 2.51 -9.70 -5.94
C ILE A 90 1.90 -8.37 -6.38
N LEU A 91 0.91 -7.90 -5.63
CA LEU A 91 0.37 -6.56 -5.75
C LEU A 91 0.47 -5.83 -4.40
N VAL A 92 1.06 -4.65 -4.40
CA VAL A 92 1.01 -3.74 -3.25
C VAL A 92 0.16 -2.54 -3.61
N ASN A 93 -1.04 -2.44 -3.05
CA ASN A 93 -1.92 -1.29 -3.16
C ASN A 93 -1.47 -0.22 -2.17
N ASN A 94 -0.53 0.62 -2.58
CA ASN A 94 0.01 1.69 -1.76
C ASN A 94 -0.47 3.09 -2.18
N ALA A 95 -0.87 3.29 -3.44
CA ALA A 95 -1.42 4.57 -3.87
C ALA A 95 -2.54 5.03 -2.93
N GLY A 96 -2.42 6.25 -2.42
CA GLY A 96 -3.36 6.78 -1.44
C GLY A 96 -3.18 8.27 -1.19
N VAL A 97 -4.23 8.88 -0.68
CA VAL A 97 -4.28 10.30 -0.32
C VAL A 97 -4.77 10.45 1.11
N ALA A 98 -4.25 11.48 1.79
CA ALA A 98 -4.68 11.88 3.12
C ALA A 98 -4.69 13.41 3.18
N ARG A 99 -5.85 14.00 3.24
CA ARG A 99 -6.04 15.41 3.59
C ARG A 99 -6.85 15.44 4.87
N SER A 100 -6.46 16.24 5.83
CA SER A 100 -7.10 16.30 7.14
C SER A 100 -7.46 17.74 7.53
N GLY A 101 -8.24 17.91 8.60
CA GLY A 101 -8.56 19.22 9.17
C GLY A 101 -9.89 19.81 8.70
N ILE A 102 -10.73 19.06 7.96
CA ILE A 102 -12.10 19.46 7.61
C ILE A 102 -13.06 18.63 8.45
N GLY A 103 -13.94 19.29 9.20
CA GLY A 103 -15.03 18.64 9.94
C GLY A 103 -15.99 17.91 9.01
N ALA A 104 -16.69 16.90 9.53
CA ALA A 104 -17.63 16.12 8.70
C ALA A 104 -18.76 16.98 8.15
N GLU A 105 -19.24 17.94 8.94
CA GLU A 105 -20.30 18.90 8.59
C GLU A 105 -19.90 19.86 7.47
N ASP A 106 -18.60 20.13 7.30
CA ASP A 106 -18.04 21.05 6.29
C ASP A 106 -17.42 20.31 5.10
N THR A 107 -17.43 18.97 5.11
CA THR A 107 -16.86 18.14 4.05
C THR A 107 -17.81 18.12 2.85
N ASP A 108 -17.40 18.71 1.72
CA ASP A 108 -18.15 18.63 0.47
C ASP A 108 -18.07 17.25 -0.21
N ASP A 109 -18.99 17.01 -1.15
CA ASP A 109 -19.03 15.74 -1.90
C ASP A 109 -17.76 15.47 -2.70
N ALA A 110 -17.12 16.50 -3.23
CA ALA A 110 -15.88 16.36 -4.01
C ALA A 110 -14.71 15.90 -3.13
N HIS A 111 -14.59 16.46 -1.91
CA HIS A 111 -13.57 16.06 -0.96
C HIS A 111 -13.79 14.63 -0.46
N TRP A 112 -15.05 14.26 -0.18
CA TRP A 112 -15.44 12.90 0.16
C TRP A 112 -15.08 11.93 -0.97
N ARG A 113 -15.52 12.21 -2.20
CA ARG A 113 -15.24 11.36 -3.38
C ARG A 113 -13.75 11.23 -3.66
N PHE A 114 -12.99 12.32 -3.57
CA PHE A 114 -11.53 12.29 -3.75
C PHE A 114 -10.83 11.23 -2.89
N HIS A 115 -11.25 11.07 -1.63
CA HIS A 115 -10.68 10.06 -0.74
C HIS A 115 -11.15 8.65 -1.09
N LEU A 116 -12.44 8.47 -1.37
CA LEU A 116 -12.96 7.15 -1.72
C LEU A 116 -12.43 6.66 -3.07
N ASP A 117 -12.40 7.53 -4.08
CA ASP A 117 -11.96 7.17 -5.43
C ASP A 117 -10.52 6.64 -5.44
N VAL A 118 -9.63 7.28 -4.66
CA VAL A 118 -8.23 6.83 -4.58
C VAL A 118 -8.05 5.68 -3.59
N ASN A 119 -8.50 5.88 -2.34
CA ASN A 119 -8.15 4.98 -1.24
C ASN A 119 -8.96 3.68 -1.22
N LEU A 120 -10.15 3.65 -1.81
CA LEU A 120 -11.04 2.48 -1.82
C LEU A 120 -11.28 1.96 -3.22
N ASP A 121 -11.86 2.77 -4.11
CA ASP A 121 -12.22 2.33 -5.46
C ASP A 121 -10.96 1.93 -6.23
N GLY A 122 -9.88 2.73 -6.13
CA GLY A 122 -8.58 2.41 -6.74
C GLY A 122 -7.97 1.11 -6.23
N VAL A 123 -8.06 0.84 -4.93
CA VAL A 123 -7.63 -0.44 -4.34
C VAL A 123 -8.45 -1.59 -4.90
N PHE A 124 -9.77 -1.43 -4.99
CA PHE A 124 -10.66 -2.46 -5.53
C PHE A 124 -10.38 -2.72 -7.02
N TRP A 125 -10.20 -1.68 -7.84
CA TRP A 125 -9.89 -1.83 -9.27
C TRP A 125 -8.57 -2.59 -9.48
N CYS A 126 -7.53 -2.25 -8.73
CA CYS A 126 -6.25 -2.95 -8.79
C CYS A 126 -6.37 -4.40 -8.30
N CYS A 127 -7.03 -4.65 -7.15
CA CYS A 127 -7.30 -6.01 -6.68
C CYS A 127 -8.03 -6.84 -7.74
N ARG A 128 -9.04 -6.28 -8.40
CA ARG A 128 -9.82 -6.96 -9.44
C ARG A 128 -8.97 -7.29 -10.66
N ALA A 129 -8.21 -6.34 -11.19
CA ALA A 129 -7.44 -6.51 -12.43
C ALA A 129 -6.29 -7.50 -12.24
N PHE A 130 -5.44 -7.28 -11.24
CA PHE A 130 -4.31 -8.16 -10.95
C PHE A 130 -4.75 -9.48 -10.30
N GLY A 131 -5.81 -9.45 -9.48
CA GLY A 131 -6.41 -10.65 -8.88
C GLY A 131 -6.90 -11.64 -9.90
N ARG A 132 -7.47 -11.20 -11.03
CA ARG A 132 -7.84 -12.10 -12.15
C ARG A 132 -6.65 -12.91 -12.66
N GLN A 133 -5.49 -12.29 -12.79
CA GLN A 133 -4.25 -12.96 -13.24
C GLN A 133 -3.78 -13.97 -12.20
N MET A 134 -3.74 -13.56 -10.92
CA MET A 134 -3.35 -14.43 -9.80
C MET A 134 -4.27 -15.63 -9.65
N LEU A 135 -5.59 -15.42 -9.78
CA LEU A 135 -6.60 -16.48 -9.72
C LEU A 135 -6.48 -17.46 -10.89
N ALA A 136 -6.17 -16.97 -12.09
CA ALA A 136 -5.92 -17.83 -13.25
C ALA A 136 -4.63 -18.66 -13.09
N ALA A 137 -3.61 -18.08 -12.42
CA ALA A 137 -2.35 -18.76 -12.11
C ALA A 137 -2.46 -19.69 -10.87
N GLY A 138 -3.54 -19.61 -10.10
CA GLY A 138 -3.71 -20.36 -8.85
C GLY A 138 -2.74 -19.95 -7.73
N ARG A 139 -2.12 -18.75 -7.81
CA ARG A 139 -1.19 -18.23 -6.83
C ARG A 139 -1.15 -16.70 -6.85
N GLY A 140 -0.94 -16.08 -5.71
CA GLY A 140 -0.75 -14.64 -5.61
C GLY A 140 -0.74 -14.12 -4.18
N SER A 141 -0.17 -12.93 -4.00
CA SER A 141 -0.19 -12.21 -2.73
C SER A 141 -0.53 -10.74 -2.96
N ILE A 142 -1.59 -10.28 -2.33
CA ILE A 142 -2.00 -8.87 -2.34
C ILE A 142 -1.79 -8.29 -0.96
N VAL A 143 -1.10 -7.14 -0.89
CA VAL A 143 -0.88 -6.38 0.34
C VAL A 143 -1.46 -4.99 0.16
N ASN A 144 -2.50 -4.67 0.91
CA ASN A 144 -3.13 -3.36 0.91
C ASN A 144 -2.50 -2.46 1.98
N ILE A 145 -2.15 -1.22 1.64
CA ILE A 145 -1.75 -0.23 2.64
C ILE A 145 -3.01 0.41 3.22
N GLY A 146 -3.41 -0.12 4.36
CA GLY A 146 -4.47 0.43 5.20
C GLY A 146 -4.02 1.65 5.99
N SER A 147 -4.44 1.73 7.24
CA SER A 147 -4.00 2.71 8.25
C SER A 147 -4.54 2.29 9.61
N MET A 148 -3.86 2.64 10.69
CA MET A 148 -4.46 2.58 12.03
C MET A 148 -5.80 3.31 12.11
N SER A 149 -5.99 4.34 11.26
CA SER A 149 -7.23 5.10 11.10
C SER A 149 -8.42 4.27 10.63
N GLY A 150 -8.20 3.07 10.14
CA GLY A 150 -9.26 2.10 9.83
C GLY A 150 -9.74 1.32 11.06
N GLU A 151 -9.02 1.37 12.17
CA GLU A 151 -9.35 0.69 13.44
C GLU A 151 -9.74 1.68 14.54
N ILE A 152 -9.15 2.87 14.55
CA ILE A 152 -9.39 3.91 15.57
C ILE A 152 -9.64 5.27 14.92
N VAL A 153 -10.07 6.25 15.74
CA VAL A 153 -10.18 7.65 15.34
C VAL A 153 -8.95 8.42 15.83
N ASN A 154 -8.25 9.04 14.89
CA ASN A 154 -7.04 9.80 15.16
C ASN A 154 -7.30 11.10 15.95
N LYS A 155 -6.28 11.54 16.65
CA LYS A 155 -6.21 12.87 17.29
C LYS A 155 -4.94 13.59 16.83
N PRO A 156 -4.99 14.94 16.72
CA PRO A 156 -6.12 15.83 16.97
C PRO A 156 -7.01 16.12 15.76
N GLN A 157 -6.61 15.67 14.56
CA GLN A 157 -7.21 16.10 13.28
C GLN A 157 -8.54 15.42 12.96
N ALA A 158 -9.51 16.20 12.47
CA ALA A 158 -10.73 15.70 11.86
C ALA A 158 -10.42 15.12 10.46
N GLN A 159 -10.84 13.89 10.18
CA GLN A 159 -10.59 13.20 8.92
C GLN A 159 -11.53 12.00 8.69
N SER A 160 -12.81 12.15 8.98
CA SER A 160 -13.82 11.07 8.93
C SER A 160 -13.84 10.34 7.57
N TYR A 161 -13.72 11.07 6.47
CA TYR A 161 -13.66 10.55 5.10
C TYR A 161 -12.44 9.62 4.87
N TYR A 162 -11.28 9.99 5.43
CA TYR A 162 -10.08 9.15 5.37
C TYR A 162 -10.26 7.88 6.22
N ASN A 163 -10.71 8.04 7.48
CA ASN A 163 -10.93 6.92 8.39
C ASN A 163 -11.93 5.92 7.78
N ALA A 164 -13.05 6.41 7.22
CA ALA A 164 -14.04 5.57 6.53
C ALA A 164 -13.43 4.81 5.35
N SER A 165 -12.63 5.49 4.51
CA SER A 165 -11.97 4.85 3.37
C SER A 165 -11.02 3.73 3.80
N LYS A 166 -10.24 3.92 4.87
CA LYS A 166 -9.27 2.94 5.38
C LYS A 166 -9.95 1.78 6.13
N ALA A 167 -11.04 2.03 6.86
CA ALA A 167 -11.87 0.97 7.43
C ALA A 167 -12.48 0.09 6.33
N ALA A 168 -12.95 0.70 5.24
CA ALA A 168 -13.47 -0.04 4.09
C ALA A 168 -12.38 -0.93 3.43
N VAL A 169 -11.14 -0.44 3.29
CA VAL A 169 -10.00 -1.24 2.79
C VAL A 169 -9.73 -2.44 3.68
N HIS A 170 -9.80 -2.28 5.02
CA HIS A 170 -9.62 -3.39 5.96
C HIS A 170 -10.70 -4.46 5.74
N HIS A 171 -11.95 -4.05 5.61
CA HIS A 171 -13.03 -5.02 5.39
C HIS A 171 -12.98 -5.64 4.00
N LEU A 172 -12.65 -4.88 2.96
CA LEU A 172 -12.38 -5.38 1.61
C LEU A 172 -11.27 -6.45 1.60
N THR A 173 -10.20 -6.23 2.35
CA THR A 173 -9.10 -7.18 2.53
C THR A 173 -9.61 -8.52 3.06
N ARG A 174 -10.46 -8.51 4.10
CA ARG A 174 -11.07 -9.72 4.66
C ARG A 174 -12.01 -10.41 3.67
N SER A 175 -12.83 -9.63 2.96
CA SER A 175 -13.78 -10.17 1.96
C SER A 175 -13.05 -10.89 0.84
N LEU A 176 -12.06 -10.26 0.23
CA LEU A 176 -11.28 -10.85 -0.86
C LEU A 176 -10.46 -12.07 -0.39
N ALA A 177 -9.94 -12.05 0.84
CA ALA A 177 -9.25 -13.19 1.43
C ALA A 177 -10.17 -14.43 1.53
N CYS A 178 -11.43 -14.23 1.94
CA CYS A 178 -12.43 -15.31 1.99
C CYS A 178 -12.81 -15.81 0.61
N GLU A 179 -12.99 -14.92 -0.38
CA GLU A 179 -13.39 -15.30 -1.74
C GLU A 179 -12.27 -16.03 -2.50
N TRP A 180 -11.00 -15.70 -2.23
CA TRP A 180 -9.87 -16.12 -3.06
C TRP A 180 -8.92 -17.11 -2.39
N GLY A 181 -9.03 -17.31 -1.09
CA GLY A 181 -8.12 -18.16 -0.31
C GLY A 181 -8.02 -19.59 -0.81
N THR A 182 -9.17 -20.23 -1.11
CA THR A 182 -9.21 -21.60 -1.66
C THR A 182 -8.70 -21.68 -3.10
N ARG A 183 -8.51 -20.53 -3.75
CA ARG A 183 -8.03 -20.39 -5.13
C ARG A 183 -6.56 -19.97 -5.20
N GLY A 184 -5.83 -20.05 -4.06
CA GLY A 184 -4.39 -19.82 -3.99
C GLY A 184 -3.95 -18.36 -3.89
N VAL A 185 -4.86 -17.39 -3.66
CA VAL A 185 -4.53 -15.98 -3.55
C VAL A 185 -4.73 -15.51 -2.11
N ARG A 186 -3.67 -14.98 -1.50
CA ARG A 186 -3.70 -14.36 -0.17
C ARG A 186 -3.93 -12.86 -0.30
N VAL A 187 -4.73 -12.28 0.59
CA VAL A 187 -4.98 -10.84 0.65
C VAL A 187 -4.85 -10.38 2.09
N ASN A 188 -3.89 -9.50 2.36
CA ASN A 188 -3.63 -8.95 3.69
C ASN A 188 -3.51 -7.42 3.63
N ALA A 189 -3.51 -6.77 4.77
CA ALA A 189 -3.22 -5.35 4.86
C ALA A 189 -2.17 -5.05 5.92
N VAL A 190 -1.38 -4.01 5.68
CA VAL A 190 -0.58 -3.35 6.71
C VAL A 190 -1.30 -2.06 7.09
N ALA A 191 -1.41 -1.79 8.38
CA ALA A 191 -2.05 -0.60 8.92
C ALA A 191 -1.02 0.28 9.66
N PRO A 192 -0.35 1.21 8.94
CA PRO A 192 0.64 2.10 9.53
C PRO A 192 0.04 3.16 10.46
N THR A 193 0.85 3.64 11.40
CA THR A 193 0.68 4.92 12.08
C THR A 193 1.19 6.08 11.21
N TYR A 194 1.57 7.19 11.80
CA TYR A 194 2.24 8.31 11.13
C TYR A 194 3.64 7.90 10.71
N ILE A 195 3.90 7.98 9.40
CA ILE A 195 5.18 7.60 8.79
C ILE A 195 5.82 8.83 8.17
N GLU A 196 7.10 9.04 8.41
CA GLU A 196 7.88 10.14 7.86
C GLU A 196 7.99 10.00 6.32
N THR A 197 7.13 10.71 5.61
CA THR A 197 7.01 10.68 4.16
C THR A 197 6.75 12.09 3.64
N PRO A 198 6.85 12.35 2.32
CA PRO A 198 6.41 13.62 1.76
C PRO A 198 4.95 13.99 2.10
N LEU A 199 4.09 13.00 2.37
CA LEU A 199 2.69 13.21 2.73
C LEU A 199 2.53 13.83 4.14
N THR A 200 3.37 13.43 5.10
CA THR A 200 3.30 13.86 6.51
C THR A 200 4.28 14.98 6.84
N LYS A 201 5.19 15.29 5.91
CA LYS A 201 6.27 16.29 6.12
C LYS A 201 5.72 17.63 6.56
N PHE A 202 4.65 18.13 5.92
CA PHE A 202 4.03 19.39 6.26
C PHE A 202 3.56 19.44 7.72
N ASP A 203 2.88 18.40 8.19
CA ASP A 203 2.39 18.35 9.57
C ASP A 203 3.54 18.26 10.58
N ILE A 204 4.62 17.56 10.23
CA ILE A 204 5.82 17.44 11.08
C ILE A 204 6.55 18.80 11.19
N GLU A 205 6.71 19.53 10.07
CA GLU A 205 7.50 20.75 10.00
C GLU A 205 6.70 22.01 10.42
N GLU A 206 5.43 22.10 10.01
CA GLU A 206 4.63 23.32 10.10
C GLU A 206 3.53 23.27 11.17
N ARG A 207 3.28 22.08 11.78
CA ARG A 207 2.23 21.89 12.80
C ARG A 207 2.77 21.23 14.08
N PRO A 208 3.66 21.91 14.84
CA PRO A 208 4.36 21.30 15.97
C PRO A 208 3.43 20.76 17.07
N GLU A 209 2.26 21.39 17.29
CA GLU A 209 1.27 20.92 18.28
C GLU A 209 0.64 19.59 17.83
N THR A 210 0.29 19.46 16.54
CA THR A 210 -0.22 18.22 15.97
C THR A 210 0.83 17.12 16.08
N TYR A 211 2.07 17.43 15.69
CA TYR A 211 3.17 16.47 15.76
C TYR A 211 3.45 16.02 17.20
N ARG A 212 3.44 16.96 18.17
CA ARG A 212 3.58 16.62 19.60
C ARG A 212 2.50 15.65 20.05
N THR A 213 1.21 15.92 19.70
CA THR A 213 0.10 15.02 20.03
C THR A 213 0.31 13.62 19.45
N TRP A 214 0.79 13.51 18.20
CA TRP A 214 1.11 12.21 17.61
C TRP A 214 2.15 11.44 18.42
N LEU A 215 3.21 12.11 18.88
CA LEU A 215 4.28 11.50 19.68
C LEU A 215 3.78 11.06 21.06
N GLU A 216 2.99 11.91 21.72
CA GLU A 216 2.41 11.62 23.05
C GLU A 216 1.45 10.42 23.01
N MET A 217 0.71 10.27 21.92
CA MET A 217 -0.21 9.15 21.71
C MET A 217 0.50 7.86 21.28
N THR A 218 1.78 7.92 20.91
CA THR A 218 2.54 6.78 20.39
C THR A 218 3.43 6.19 21.49
N PRO A 219 3.23 4.94 21.96
CA PRO A 219 4.04 4.31 22.99
C PRO A 219 5.55 4.32 22.73
N MET A 220 5.96 4.14 21.46
CA MET A 220 7.39 4.21 21.10
C MET A 220 7.92 5.64 20.98
N GLY A 221 7.10 6.69 21.20
CA GLY A 221 7.49 8.10 21.24
C GLY A 221 8.05 8.67 19.94
N ARG A 222 7.77 8.04 18.80
CA ARG A 222 8.26 8.48 17.49
C ARG A 222 7.29 8.12 16.36
N VAL A 223 7.41 8.82 15.24
CA VAL A 223 6.82 8.38 13.97
C VAL A 223 7.61 7.21 13.38
N GLY A 224 6.96 6.45 12.50
CA GLY A 224 7.62 5.35 11.77
C GLY A 224 8.40 5.86 10.55
N ARG A 225 9.23 4.98 9.99
CA ARG A 225 9.94 5.21 8.73
C ARG A 225 9.37 4.31 7.64
N PRO A 226 9.43 4.73 6.36
CA PRO A 226 8.92 3.94 5.23
C PRO A 226 9.49 2.52 5.16
N GLU A 227 10.77 2.33 5.52
CA GLU A 227 11.45 1.03 5.50
C GLU A 227 10.85 0.04 6.52
N GLU A 228 10.32 0.55 7.64
CA GLU A 228 9.70 -0.28 8.66
C GLU A 228 8.37 -0.88 8.14
N ILE A 229 7.64 -0.12 7.32
CA ILE A 229 6.43 -0.61 6.66
C ILE A 229 6.79 -1.58 5.53
N ALA A 230 7.81 -1.26 4.73
CA ALA A 230 8.28 -2.10 3.64
C ALA A 230 8.71 -3.49 4.12
N SER A 231 9.33 -3.59 5.31
CA SER A 231 9.71 -4.87 5.92
C SER A 231 8.48 -5.75 6.22
N VAL A 232 7.39 -5.17 6.71
CA VAL A 232 6.13 -5.91 6.95
C VAL A 232 5.48 -6.32 5.63
N VAL A 233 5.51 -5.43 4.61
CA VAL A 233 5.01 -5.74 3.27
C VAL A 233 5.79 -6.91 2.66
N LEU A 234 7.12 -6.91 2.74
CA LEU A 234 7.97 -8.02 2.27
C LEU A 234 7.57 -9.35 2.94
N PHE A 235 7.39 -9.34 4.26
CA PHE A 235 6.92 -10.53 4.98
C PHE A 235 5.58 -11.02 4.43
N LEU A 236 4.56 -10.15 4.33
CA LEU A 236 3.23 -10.52 3.87
C LEU A 236 3.20 -10.96 2.40
N ALA A 237 4.05 -10.39 1.56
CA ALA A 237 4.16 -10.73 0.14
C ALA A 237 4.82 -12.10 -0.08
N SER A 238 5.70 -12.53 0.83
CA SER A 238 6.53 -13.73 0.71
C SER A 238 5.85 -15.00 1.21
N ASP A 239 6.48 -16.15 0.98
CA ASP A 239 6.02 -17.45 1.50
C ASP A 239 6.23 -17.60 3.00
N ALA A 240 6.96 -16.67 3.65
CA ALA A 240 7.04 -16.59 5.11
C ALA A 240 5.66 -16.35 5.76
N ALA A 241 4.75 -15.70 5.03
CA ALA A 241 3.37 -15.44 5.46
C ALA A 241 2.34 -16.40 4.82
N SER A 242 2.74 -17.61 4.42
CA SER A 242 1.86 -18.56 3.67
C SER A 242 0.57 -18.95 4.40
N LEU A 243 0.50 -18.82 5.74
CA LEU A 243 -0.69 -19.08 6.54
C LEU A 243 -1.54 -17.81 6.80
N LEU A 244 -1.08 -16.63 6.35
CA LEU A 244 -1.77 -15.37 6.59
C LEU A 244 -2.60 -14.95 5.38
N THR A 245 -3.91 -14.83 5.57
CA THR A 245 -4.84 -14.17 4.66
C THR A 245 -5.95 -13.50 5.47
N GLY A 246 -6.45 -12.35 5.03
CA GLY A 246 -7.45 -11.55 5.76
C GLY A 246 -6.92 -10.81 6.97
N SER A 247 -5.61 -10.84 7.22
CA SER A 247 -4.99 -10.19 8.38
C SER A 247 -4.80 -8.70 8.13
N ILE A 248 -5.06 -7.90 9.17
CA ILE A 248 -4.73 -6.48 9.23
C ILE A 248 -3.58 -6.36 10.24
N VAL A 249 -2.38 -6.13 9.73
CA VAL A 249 -1.18 -6.05 10.57
C VAL A 249 -0.94 -4.60 10.96
N LEU A 250 -1.17 -4.27 12.22
CA LEU A 250 -0.86 -2.96 12.79
C LEU A 250 0.66 -2.78 12.86
N ALA A 251 1.17 -1.79 12.14
CA ALA A 251 2.56 -1.34 12.19
C ALA A 251 2.57 0.10 12.68
N ASP A 252 2.19 0.29 13.94
CA ASP A 252 1.69 1.55 14.48
C ASP A 252 2.46 2.06 15.70
N ALA A 253 3.61 1.46 16.02
CA ALA A 253 4.43 1.83 17.17
C ALA A 253 3.65 1.80 18.50
N GLY A 254 2.57 0.98 18.55
CA GLY A 254 1.69 0.81 19.70
C GLY A 254 0.57 1.85 19.83
N TYR A 255 0.37 2.71 18.84
CA TYR A 255 -0.64 3.80 18.91
C TYR A 255 -2.04 3.30 19.26
N THR A 256 -2.43 2.12 18.80
CA THR A 256 -3.77 1.54 19.05
C THR A 256 -3.86 0.67 20.30
N CYS A 257 -2.85 0.67 21.17
CA CYS A 257 -2.84 -0.17 22.38
C CYS A 257 -3.64 0.42 23.56
N TRP A 258 -3.97 1.72 23.53
CA TRP A 258 -4.81 2.37 24.55
C TRP A 258 -6.15 2.80 24.07
#